data_554144288091703e96213c2991b7552d
#
_entry.id   554144288091703e96213c2991b7552d
#
_cell.length_a   1.000
_cell.length_b   1.000
_cell.length_c   1.000
_cell.angle_alpha   90.00
_cell.angle_beta   90.00
_cell.angle_gamma   90.00
#
_symmetry.space_group_name_H-M   'P 1'
#
loop_
_entity.id
_entity.type
_entity.pdbx_description
1 polymer ?
#
loop_
_entity_poly.entity_id
_entity_poly.type
_entity_poly.pdbx_seq_one_letter_code
_entity_poly.pdbx_strand_id
1 'polypeptide(L)'
;MLESMGRPKEHGAQTRAALLTAAAELLHAEGPGAVSVRRVAAAVGTSTRAVYSLFDDKDGLLRALSIEVAETMRRHHEAVPASDDPIAEIVELALAYRAAALEKPKLYDLFFGTVSPSASQADPLFALVYRSFERVLRVVRRAIADGVFPGRAELEIGLNLFALVHGLASLELRGVLGDGADNVWRQSITGTLIGLQQAPADAGK
;
A
#
# COMPACT_ATOMS: atom_id res chain seq x y z
N MET A 1 -14.16 -33.27 -29.84
CA MET A 1 -13.37 -32.25 -30.53
C MET A 1 -13.75 -30.87 -29.97
N LEU A 2 -13.28 -30.54 -28.77
CA LEU A 2 -13.45 -29.24 -28.13
C LEU A 2 -12.46 -29.18 -26.95
N GLU A 3 -11.18 -29.05 -27.25
CA GLU A 3 -10.16 -28.69 -26.28
C GLU A 3 -9.25 -27.64 -26.91
N SER A 4 -9.07 -26.54 -26.22
CA SER A 4 -8.03 -25.54 -26.45
C SER A 4 -8.53 -24.10 -26.61
N MET A 5 -9.17 -23.53 -25.57
CA MET A 5 -9.33 -22.06 -25.48
C MET A 5 -8.89 -21.46 -24.14
N GLY A 6 -8.25 -22.22 -23.24
CA GLY A 6 -7.79 -21.73 -21.93
C GLY A 6 -6.34 -21.23 -21.87
N ARG A 7 -5.47 -21.67 -22.76
CA ARG A 7 -4.01 -21.50 -22.67
C ARG A 7 -3.41 -20.10 -22.89
N PRO A 8 -3.89 -19.20 -23.75
CA PRO A 8 -3.21 -17.91 -23.99
C PRO A 8 -3.37 -16.90 -22.86
N LYS A 9 -4.51 -16.87 -22.14
CA LYS A 9 -4.77 -15.90 -21.07
C LYS A 9 -4.01 -16.22 -19.78
N GLU A 10 -3.91 -17.48 -19.39
CA GLU A 10 -3.14 -17.91 -18.23
C GLU A 10 -1.63 -17.69 -18.41
N HIS A 11 -1.09 -17.96 -19.59
CA HIS A 11 0.32 -17.67 -19.91
C HIS A 11 0.63 -16.18 -19.85
N GLY A 12 -0.28 -15.31 -20.30
CA GLY A 12 -0.15 -13.86 -20.21
C GLY A 12 -0.14 -13.35 -18.77
N ALA A 13 -1.01 -13.90 -17.90
CA ALA A 13 -1.06 -13.52 -16.49
C ALA A 13 0.18 -13.97 -15.72
N GLN A 14 0.67 -15.19 -15.94
CA GLN A 14 1.89 -15.70 -15.33
C GLN A 14 3.12 -14.90 -15.77
N THR A 15 3.23 -14.61 -17.07
CA THR A 15 4.31 -13.79 -17.61
C THR A 15 4.27 -12.38 -17.04
N ARG A 16 3.07 -11.79 -16.92
CA ARG A 16 2.89 -10.47 -16.31
C ARG A 16 3.36 -10.44 -14.87
N ALA A 17 2.98 -11.41 -14.06
CA ALA A 17 3.40 -11.51 -12.66
C ALA A 17 4.92 -11.68 -12.53
N ALA A 18 5.53 -12.56 -13.34
CA ALA A 18 6.98 -12.76 -13.35
C ALA A 18 7.74 -11.49 -13.74
N LEU A 19 7.25 -10.74 -14.73
CA LEU A 19 7.84 -9.45 -15.15
C LEU A 19 7.75 -8.40 -14.06
N LEU A 20 6.64 -8.33 -13.33
CA LEU A 20 6.48 -7.41 -12.19
C LEU A 20 7.44 -7.79 -11.04
N THR A 21 7.57 -9.07 -10.72
CA THR A 21 8.52 -9.55 -9.71
C THR A 21 9.96 -9.19 -10.09
N ALA A 22 10.39 -9.49 -11.32
CA ALA A 22 11.72 -9.17 -11.81
C ALA A 22 11.99 -7.65 -11.84
N ALA A 23 11.00 -6.85 -12.23
CA ALA A 23 11.11 -5.40 -12.20
C ALA A 23 11.27 -4.86 -10.76
N ALA A 24 10.50 -5.40 -9.81
CA ALA A 24 10.61 -5.06 -8.40
C ALA A 24 11.99 -5.41 -7.82
N GLU A 25 12.53 -6.57 -8.19
CA GLU A 25 13.87 -7.01 -7.76
C GLU A 25 14.98 -6.11 -8.29
N LEU A 26 14.96 -5.79 -9.59
CA LEU A 26 15.92 -4.89 -10.22
C LEU A 26 15.90 -3.50 -9.57
N LEU A 27 14.72 -3.02 -9.29
CA LEU A 27 14.50 -1.72 -8.71
C LEU A 27 14.99 -1.65 -7.24
N HIS A 28 14.74 -2.70 -6.47
CA HIS A 28 15.22 -2.78 -5.09
C HIS A 28 16.75 -2.89 -5.02
N ALA A 29 17.35 -3.70 -5.90
CA ALA A 29 18.79 -3.92 -5.89
C ALA A 29 19.60 -2.72 -6.39
N GLU A 30 19.11 -2.02 -7.41
CA GLU A 30 19.90 -1.06 -8.17
C GLU A 30 19.21 0.31 -8.39
N GLY A 31 17.99 0.48 -7.85
CA GLY A 31 17.21 1.72 -7.96
C GLY A 31 16.48 1.92 -9.30
N PRO A 32 15.73 3.03 -9.44
CA PRO A 32 14.84 3.28 -10.60
C PRO A 32 15.55 3.33 -11.97
N GLY A 33 16.82 3.75 -11.98
CA GLY A 33 17.62 3.82 -13.19
C GLY A 33 17.92 2.45 -13.82
N ALA A 34 17.95 1.41 -12.99
CA ALA A 34 18.29 0.06 -13.42
C ALA A 34 17.13 -0.68 -14.11
N VAL A 35 15.89 -0.25 -13.88
CA VAL A 35 14.73 -0.87 -14.51
C VAL A 35 14.63 -0.43 -15.95
N SER A 36 14.80 -1.39 -16.85
CA SER A 36 14.57 -1.20 -18.28
C SER A 36 13.80 -2.40 -18.85
N VAL A 37 12.98 -2.17 -19.86
CA VAL A 37 12.21 -3.22 -20.55
C VAL A 37 13.10 -4.38 -20.96
N ARG A 38 14.33 -4.09 -21.46
CA ARG A 38 15.28 -5.12 -21.89
C ARG A 38 15.79 -5.98 -20.72
N ARG A 39 16.14 -5.36 -19.59
CA ARG A 39 16.63 -6.10 -18.41
C ARG A 39 15.53 -6.95 -17.79
N VAL A 40 14.32 -6.40 -17.66
CA VAL A 40 13.17 -7.12 -17.11
C VAL A 40 12.79 -8.30 -17.99
N ALA A 41 12.76 -8.12 -19.31
CA ALA A 41 12.50 -9.22 -20.27
C ALA A 41 13.56 -10.32 -20.14
N ALA A 42 14.84 -9.94 -20.07
CA ALA A 42 15.95 -10.89 -19.94
C ALA A 42 15.89 -11.69 -18.63
N ALA A 43 15.56 -11.03 -17.51
CA ALA A 43 15.44 -11.68 -16.20
C ALA A 43 14.36 -12.77 -16.15
N VAL A 44 13.33 -12.66 -16.97
CA VAL A 44 12.22 -13.63 -17.05
C VAL A 44 12.39 -14.62 -18.22
N GLY A 45 13.39 -14.41 -19.07
CA GLY A 45 13.58 -15.25 -20.27
C GLY A 45 12.53 -15.01 -21.35
N THR A 46 11.96 -13.80 -21.42
CA THR A 46 10.94 -13.43 -22.42
C THR A 46 11.46 -12.34 -23.37
N SER A 47 10.64 -11.95 -24.36
CA SER A 47 11.00 -10.89 -25.30
C SER A 47 10.59 -9.50 -24.82
N THR A 48 11.31 -8.47 -25.27
CA THR A 48 10.89 -7.06 -25.04
C THR A 48 9.52 -6.78 -25.66
N ARG A 49 9.15 -7.46 -26.75
CA ARG A 49 7.82 -7.35 -27.36
C ARG A 49 6.72 -7.80 -26.39
N ALA A 50 6.97 -8.85 -25.58
CA ALA A 50 6.01 -9.30 -24.57
C ALA A 50 5.83 -8.23 -23.47
N VAL A 51 6.91 -7.56 -23.05
CA VAL A 51 6.83 -6.47 -22.07
C VAL A 51 6.02 -5.30 -22.64
N TYR A 52 6.32 -4.87 -23.88
CA TYR A 52 5.55 -3.81 -24.53
C TYR A 52 4.06 -4.17 -24.69
N SER A 53 3.76 -5.42 -25.04
CA SER A 53 2.37 -5.89 -25.18
C SER A 53 1.59 -5.90 -23.87
N LEU A 54 2.27 -6.02 -22.71
CA LEU A 54 1.64 -6.16 -21.40
C LEU A 54 1.60 -4.83 -20.61
N PHE A 55 2.50 -3.91 -20.91
CA PHE A 55 2.71 -2.69 -20.11
C PHE A 55 2.87 -1.42 -20.94
N ASP A 56 2.85 -1.49 -22.26
CA ASP A 56 3.08 -0.42 -23.22
C ASP A 56 4.53 0.13 -23.20
N ASP A 57 5.03 0.56 -22.05
CA ASP A 57 6.37 1.09 -21.88
C ASP A 57 6.93 0.85 -20.47
N LYS A 58 8.06 1.49 -20.13
CA LYS A 58 8.66 1.43 -18.79
C LYS A 58 7.76 2.07 -17.73
N ASP A 59 7.13 3.17 -18.03
CA ASP A 59 6.28 3.89 -17.08
C ASP A 59 4.99 3.10 -16.81
N GLY A 60 4.44 2.44 -17.82
CA GLY A 60 3.35 1.48 -17.67
C GLY A 60 3.72 0.29 -16.79
N LEU A 61 4.95 -0.23 -16.91
CA LEU A 61 5.46 -1.27 -16.02
C LEU A 61 5.57 -0.78 -14.56
N LEU A 62 6.14 0.41 -14.34
CA LEU A 62 6.26 1.00 -13.00
C LEU A 62 4.88 1.32 -12.41
N ARG A 63 3.96 1.82 -13.22
CA ARG A 63 2.56 2.03 -12.82
C ARG A 63 1.87 0.72 -12.42
N ALA A 64 2.12 -0.37 -13.16
CA ALA A 64 1.57 -1.68 -12.82
C ALA A 64 2.11 -2.22 -11.49
N LEU A 65 3.37 -1.95 -11.14
CA LEU A 65 3.94 -2.25 -9.82
C LEU A 65 3.23 -1.46 -8.70
N SER A 66 2.98 -0.18 -8.93
CA SER A 66 2.26 0.67 -7.97
C SER A 66 0.81 0.20 -7.75
N ILE A 67 0.14 -0.26 -8.80
CA ILE A 67 -1.19 -0.86 -8.73
C ILE A 67 -1.18 -2.12 -7.85
N GLU A 68 -0.18 -2.99 -7.97
CA GLU A 68 -0.07 -4.19 -7.13
C GLU A 68 0.05 -3.87 -5.64
N VAL A 69 0.79 -2.82 -5.27
CA VAL A 69 0.89 -2.39 -3.86
C VAL A 69 -0.46 -1.93 -3.35
N ALA A 70 -1.13 -1.04 -4.07
CA ALA A 70 -2.43 -0.53 -3.68
C ALA A 70 -3.51 -1.63 -3.56
N GLU A 71 -3.51 -2.62 -4.48
CA GLU A 71 -4.42 -3.77 -4.42
C GLU A 71 -4.08 -4.72 -3.26
N THR A 72 -2.80 -4.89 -2.93
CA THR A 72 -2.40 -5.66 -1.74
C THR A 72 -2.90 -4.98 -0.47
N MET A 73 -2.71 -3.67 -0.33
CA MET A 73 -3.24 -2.89 0.80
C MET A 73 -4.76 -3.01 0.91
N ARG A 74 -5.48 -2.80 -0.21
CA ARG A 74 -6.94 -2.91 -0.27
C ARG A 74 -7.42 -4.27 0.19
N ARG A 75 -6.83 -5.35 -0.30
CA ARG A 75 -7.19 -6.74 0.06
C ARG A 75 -7.00 -7.01 1.56
N HIS A 76 -5.89 -6.57 2.14
CA HIS A 76 -5.66 -6.71 3.58
C HIS A 76 -6.66 -5.90 4.41
N HIS A 77 -6.95 -4.67 4.02
CA HIS A 77 -7.96 -3.87 4.71
C HIS A 77 -9.38 -4.45 4.58
N GLU A 78 -9.75 -4.99 3.42
CA GLU A 78 -11.07 -5.60 3.22
C GLU A 78 -11.25 -6.91 3.98
N ALA A 79 -10.16 -7.62 4.26
CA ALA A 79 -10.18 -8.85 5.05
C ALA A 79 -10.43 -8.60 6.56
N VAL A 80 -10.28 -7.37 7.05
CA VAL A 80 -10.57 -7.03 8.45
C VAL A 80 -12.08 -7.09 8.68
N PRO A 81 -12.59 -7.87 9.64
CA PRO A 81 -14.01 -7.86 9.97
C PRO A 81 -14.49 -6.48 10.44
N ALA A 82 -15.75 -6.16 10.17
CA ALA A 82 -16.36 -4.99 10.77
C ALA A 82 -16.55 -5.22 12.27
N SER A 83 -16.37 -4.15 13.07
CA SER A 83 -16.59 -4.17 14.52
C SER A 83 -17.52 -3.03 14.95
N ASP A 84 -18.30 -3.25 15.99
CA ASP A 84 -19.09 -2.17 16.60
C ASP A 84 -18.19 -1.18 17.36
N ASP A 85 -17.01 -1.60 17.79
CA ASP A 85 -15.97 -0.73 18.35
C ASP A 85 -15.06 -0.18 17.25
N PRO A 86 -15.19 1.12 16.91
CA PRO A 86 -14.39 1.74 15.86
C PRO A 86 -12.89 1.83 16.22
N ILE A 87 -12.54 1.91 17.51
CA ILE A 87 -11.14 1.93 17.95
C ILE A 87 -10.49 0.57 17.70
N ALA A 88 -11.16 -0.51 18.10
CA ALA A 88 -10.68 -1.86 17.83
C ALA A 88 -10.53 -2.11 16.33
N GLU A 89 -11.50 -1.67 15.51
CA GLU A 89 -11.43 -1.81 14.05
C GLU A 89 -10.26 -1.02 13.44
N ILE A 90 -9.97 0.20 13.92
CA ILE A 90 -8.81 1.00 13.47
C ILE A 90 -7.49 0.29 13.81
N VAL A 91 -7.38 -0.32 14.98
CA VAL A 91 -6.19 -1.10 15.38
C VAL A 91 -5.97 -2.26 14.41
N GLU A 92 -7.01 -3.04 14.11
CA GLU A 92 -6.92 -4.16 13.18
C GLU A 92 -6.60 -3.71 11.75
N LEU A 93 -7.13 -2.58 11.30
CA LEU A 93 -6.78 -1.99 10.00
C LEU A 93 -5.31 -1.53 9.95
N ALA A 94 -4.78 -0.99 11.04
CA ALA A 94 -3.36 -0.62 11.13
C ALA A 94 -2.45 -1.87 11.09
N LEU A 95 -2.85 -2.97 11.74
CA LEU A 95 -2.12 -4.24 11.67
C LEU A 95 -2.26 -4.90 10.28
N ALA A 96 -3.40 -4.75 9.61
CA ALA A 96 -3.58 -5.18 8.23
C ALA A 96 -2.67 -4.41 7.25
N TYR A 97 -2.47 -3.10 7.48
CA TYR A 97 -1.49 -2.30 6.74
C TYR A 97 -0.07 -2.87 6.89
N ARG A 98 0.34 -3.18 8.14
CA ARG A 98 1.61 -3.85 8.42
C ARG A 98 1.76 -5.16 7.65
N ALA A 99 0.75 -6.03 7.73
CA ALA A 99 0.76 -7.31 7.04
C ALA A 99 0.91 -7.15 5.52
N ALA A 100 0.23 -6.16 4.92
CA ALA A 100 0.37 -5.84 3.50
C ALA A 100 1.78 -5.35 3.14
N ALA A 101 2.40 -4.51 3.98
CA ALA A 101 3.77 -4.03 3.77
C ALA A 101 4.79 -5.18 3.83
N LEU A 102 4.61 -6.10 4.78
CA LEU A 102 5.49 -7.27 4.98
C LEU A 102 5.27 -8.36 3.93
N GLU A 103 4.11 -8.43 3.27
CA GLU A 103 3.85 -9.41 2.20
C GLU A 103 4.73 -9.13 0.96
N LYS A 104 4.91 -7.84 0.60
CA LYS A 104 5.69 -7.43 -0.57
C LYS A 104 6.64 -6.28 -0.24
N PRO A 105 7.66 -6.50 0.61
CA PRO A 105 8.49 -5.43 1.17
C PRO A 105 9.22 -4.61 0.10
N LYS A 106 9.74 -5.26 -0.93
CA LYS A 106 10.46 -4.58 -2.03
C LYS A 106 9.55 -3.68 -2.86
N LEU A 107 8.31 -4.10 -3.09
CA LEU A 107 7.31 -3.30 -3.81
C LEU A 107 6.82 -2.13 -2.95
N TYR A 108 6.65 -2.35 -1.66
CA TYR A 108 6.25 -1.32 -0.72
C TYR A 108 7.27 -0.16 -0.67
N ASP A 109 8.55 -0.48 -0.47
CA ASP A 109 9.63 0.52 -0.46
C ASP A 109 9.71 1.31 -1.77
N LEU A 110 9.52 0.62 -2.90
CA LEU A 110 9.47 1.26 -4.19
C LEU A 110 8.32 2.27 -4.30
N PHE A 111 7.12 1.81 -4.00
CA PHE A 111 5.90 2.60 -4.15
C PHE A 111 6.04 3.95 -3.41
N PHE A 112 6.43 3.90 -2.14
CA PHE A 112 6.57 5.10 -1.32
C PHE A 112 7.85 5.90 -1.58
N GLY A 113 8.89 5.28 -2.15
CA GLY A 113 10.12 5.97 -2.56
C GLY A 113 10.03 6.67 -3.92
N THR A 114 9.06 6.31 -4.76
CA THR A 114 8.93 6.82 -6.14
C THR A 114 7.64 7.59 -6.40
N VAL A 115 6.62 7.46 -5.56
CA VAL A 115 5.40 8.26 -5.68
C VAL A 115 5.74 9.72 -5.44
N SER A 116 5.78 10.47 -6.52
CA SER A 116 5.98 11.92 -6.44
C SER A 116 4.77 12.59 -5.80
N PRO A 117 4.97 13.55 -4.90
CA PRO A 117 3.89 14.38 -4.34
C PRO A 117 3.12 15.18 -5.40
N SER A 118 3.63 15.22 -6.64
CA SER A 118 3.00 15.89 -7.79
C SER A 118 1.94 15.05 -8.50
N ALA A 119 1.62 13.83 -8.01
CA ALA A 119 0.51 13.06 -8.56
C ALA A 119 -0.79 13.87 -8.38
N SER A 120 -1.30 14.37 -9.49
CA SER A 120 -2.57 15.11 -9.54
C SER A 120 -3.71 14.18 -9.11
N GLN A 121 -4.76 14.73 -8.48
CA GLN A 121 -5.99 13.98 -8.17
C GLN A 121 -6.62 13.33 -9.43
N ALA A 122 -6.23 13.78 -10.61
CA ALA A 122 -6.61 13.19 -11.91
C ALA A 122 -5.83 11.91 -12.26
N ASP A 123 -4.76 11.56 -11.52
CA ASP A 123 -4.00 10.34 -11.78
C ASP A 123 -4.81 9.12 -11.32
N PRO A 124 -5.08 8.13 -12.20
CA PRO A 124 -5.74 6.88 -11.81
C PRO A 124 -5.08 6.16 -10.65
N LEU A 125 -3.76 6.30 -10.50
CA LEU A 125 -3.01 5.74 -9.37
C LEU A 125 -3.39 6.42 -8.05
N PHE A 126 -3.57 7.75 -8.05
CA PHE A 126 -4.03 8.48 -6.87
C PHE A 126 -5.42 7.97 -6.42
N ALA A 127 -6.35 7.81 -7.37
CA ALA A 127 -7.67 7.25 -7.08
C ALA A 127 -7.63 5.83 -6.50
N LEU A 128 -6.65 5.01 -6.93
CA LEU A 128 -6.46 3.66 -6.43
C LEU A 128 -5.88 3.67 -5.00
N VAL A 129 -4.89 4.51 -4.74
CA VAL A 129 -4.32 4.72 -3.40
C VAL A 129 -5.40 5.21 -2.43
N TYR A 130 -6.20 6.19 -2.85
CA TYR A 130 -7.32 6.69 -2.07
C TYR A 130 -8.33 5.57 -1.74
N ARG A 131 -8.69 4.74 -2.73
CA ARG A 131 -9.58 3.58 -2.50
C ARG A 131 -9.00 2.55 -1.53
N SER A 132 -7.69 2.34 -1.53
CA SER A 132 -7.07 1.42 -0.56
C SER A 132 -7.20 1.93 0.88
N PHE A 133 -7.36 3.25 1.04
CA PHE A 133 -7.51 3.94 2.32
C PHE A 133 -8.98 4.21 2.70
N GLU A 134 -9.91 4.09 1.76
CA GLU A 134 -11.34 4.40 1.94
C GLU A 134 -11.97 3.64 3.13
N ARG A 135 -11.55 2.40 3.35
CA ARG A 135 -12.02 1.60 4.49
C ARG A 135 -11.67 2.25 5.83
N VAL A 136 -10.43 2.72 5.97
CA VAL A 136 -9.96 3.40 7.19
C VAL A 136 -10.76 4.69 7.41
N LEU A 137 -10.90 5.53 6.37
CA LEU A 137 -11.65 6.78 6.45
C LEU A 137 -13.13 6.53 6.81
N ARG A 138 -13.74 5.45 6.34
CA ARG A 138 -15.11 5.08 6.70
C ARG A 138 -15.25 4.79 8.20
N VAL A 139 -14.30 4.07 8.78
CA VAL A 139 -14.31 3.77 10.22
C VAL A 139 -14.04 5.04 11.02
N VAL A 140 -13.11 5.88 10.57
CA VAL A 140 -12.83 7.19 11.18
C VAL A 140 -14.09 8.08 11.18
N ARG A 141 -14.82 8.17 10.07
CA ARG A 141 -16.09 8.93 9.98
C ARG A 141 -17.12 8.44 10.99
N ARG A 142 -17.26 7.11 11.14
CA ARG A 142 -18.15 6.52 12.14
C ARG A 142 -17.70 6.91 13.55
N ALA A 143 -16.41 6.77 13.87
CA ALA A 143 -15.86 7.14 15.17
C ALA A 143 -16.06 8.61 15.51
N ILE A 144 -15.95 9.52 14.52
CA ILE A 144 -16.27 10.94 14.70
C ILE A 144 -17.77 11.14 15.00
N ALA A 145 -18.64 10.48 14.25
CA ALA A 145 -20.09 10.56 14.44
C ALA A 145 -20.52 10.04 15.83
N ASP A 146 -19.82 9.02 16.33
CA ASP A 146 -20.03 8.44 17.67
C ASP A 146 -19.37 9.27 18.79
N GLY A 147 -18.74 10.42 18.46
CA GLY A 147 -18.09 11.31 19.44
C GLY A 147 -16.76 10.81 19.99
N VAL A 148 -16.17 9.77 19.39
CA VAL A 148 -14.89 9.17 19.83
C VAL A 148 -13.71 10.11 19.61
N PHE A 149 -13.76 10.96 18.55
CA PHE A 149 -12.73 11.94 18.20
C PHE A 149 -13.30 13.36 18.21
N PRO A 150 -13.50 13.97 19.38
CA PRO A 150 -14.16 15.27 19.51
C PRO A 150 -13.32 16.39 18.87
N GLY A 151 -13.99 17.23 18.07
CA GLY A 151 -13.39 18.44 17.47
C GLY A 151 -12.33 18.20 16.40
N ARG A 152 -12.22 16.99 15.87
CA ARG A 152 -11.22 16.64 14.85
C ARG A 152 -11.85 16.41 13.47
N ALA A 153 -11.08 16.75 12.43
CA ALA A 153 -11.49 16.50 11.06
C ALA A 153 -11.06 15.07 10.61
N GLU A 154 -11.86 14.45 9.75
CA GLU A 154 -11.59 13.12 9.17
C GLU A 154 -10.19 13.04 8.54
N LEU A 155 -9.83 14.03 7.72
CA LEU A 155 -8.55 14.08 7.04
C LEU A 155 -7.37 14.19 8.02
N GLU A 156 -7.53 14.95 9.10
CA GLU A 156 -6.51 15.09 10.15
C GLU A 156 -6.22 13.74 10.80
N ILE A 157 -7.25 13.01 11.21
CA ILE A 157 -7.11 11.67 11.81
C ILE A 157 -6.52 10.71 10.79
N GLY A 158 -7.05 10.70 9.57
CA GLY A 158 -6.57 9.82 8.49
C GLY A 158 -5.08 10.02 8.19
N LEU A 159 -4.62 11.27 8.11
CA LEU A 159 -3.19 11.58 7.88
C LEU A 159 -2.31 11.21 9.07
N ASN A 160 -2.77 11.41 10.31
CA ASN A 160 -2.05 10.98 11.51
C ASN A 160 -1.85 9.44 11.51
N LEU A 161 -2.92 8.70 11.28
CA LEU A 161 -2.87 7.24 11.21
C LEU A 161 -1.96 6.77 10.06
N PHE A 162 -2.09 7.38 8.88
CA PHE A 162 -1.26 7.04 7.73
C PHE A 162 0.23 7.31 8.01
N ALA A 163 0.58 8.48 8.52
CA ALA A 163 1.97 8.83 8.85
C ALA A 163 2.57 7.84 9.88
N LEU A 164 1.78 7.46 10.88
CA LEU A 164 2.19 6.48 11.89
C LEU A 164 2.48 5.11 11.27
N VAL A 165 1.49 4.51 10.58
CA VAL A 165 1.64 3.13 10.05
C VAL A 165 2.69 3.07 8.95
N HIS A 166 2.81 4.12 8.13
CA HIS A 166 3.85 4.22 7.12
C HIS A 166 5.25 4.33 7.74
N GLY A 167 5.41 5.16 8.78
CA GLY A 167 6.67 5.29 9.52
C GLY A 167 7.09 3.97 10.16
N LEU A 168 6.16 3.31 10.86
CA LEU A 168 6.41 2.00 11.50
C LEU A 168 6.79 0.93 10.48
N ALA A 169 6.05 0.81 9.37
CA ALA A 169 6.36 -0.15 8.31
C ALA A 169 7.75 0.12 7.69
N SER A 170 8.06 1.39 7.43
CA SER A 170 9.38 1.79 6.92
C SER A 170 10.53 1.42 7.86
N LEU A 171 10.36 1.58 9.17
CA LEU A 171 11.36 1.21 10.18
C LEU A 171 11.49 -0.31 10.29
N GLU A 172 10.37 -1.04 10.29
CA GLU A 172 10.37 -2.50 10.37
C GLU A 172 11.03 -3.14 9.16
N LEU A 173 10.71 -2.69 7.94
CA LEU A 173 11.31 -3.20 6.71
C LEU A 173 12.82 -2.97 6.63
N ARG A 174 13.34 -1.97 7.35
CA ARG A 174 14.77 -1.70 7.50
C ARG A 174 15.42 -2.44 8.69
N GLY A 175 14.67 -3.28 9.40
CA GLY A 175 15.15 -4.05 10.55
C GLY A 175 15.37 -3.22 11.82
N VAL A 176 14.94 -1.95 11.85
CA VAL A 176 15.17 -1.04 13.00
C VAL A 176 14.38 -1.47 14.23
N LEU A 177 13.20 -2.07 14.05
CA LEU A 177 12.34 -2.47 15.17
C LEU A 177 12.75 -3.81 15.81
N GLY A 178 13.51 -4.64 15.09
CA GLY A 178 13.98 -5.95 15.58
C GLY A 178 12.85 -6.81 16.12
N ASP A 179 13.16 -7.64 17.12
CA ASP A 179 12.20 -8.56 17.75
C ASP A 179 11.09 -7.84 18.54
N GLY A 180 11.24 -6.54 18.79
CA GLY A 180 10.25 -5.72 19.48
C GLY A 180 9.14 -5.16 18.58
N ALA A 181 9.13 -5.44 17.29
CA ALA A 181 8.24 -4.84 16.31
C ALA A 181 6.76 -4.90 16.73
N ASP A 182 6.26 -6.06 17.13
CA ASP A 182 4.85 -6.24 17.53
C ASP A 182 4.43 -5.30 18.67
N ASN A 183 5.29 -5.17 19.67
CA ASN A 183 5.02 -4.30 20.80
C ASN A 183 5.05 -2.82 20.40
N VAL A 184 6.04 -2.42 19.59
CA VAL A 184 6.14 -1.04 19.07
C VAL A 184 4.89 -0.68 18.26
N TRP A 185 4.44 -1.55 17.36
CA TRP A 185 3.22 -1.32 16.59
C TRP A 185 2.00 -1.11 17.50
N ARG A 186 1.73 -2.04 18.42
CA ARG A 186 0.57 -1.96 19.30
C ARG A 186 0.60 -0.73 20.20
N GLN A 187 1.74 -0.43 20.81
CA GLN A 187 1.88 0.73 21.68
C GLN A 187 1.75 2.04 20.92
N SER A 188 2.36 2.16 19.75
CA SER A 188 2.29 3.38 18.95
C SER A 188 0.88 3.66 18.45
N ILE A 189 0.17 2.64 17.96
CA ILE A 189 -1.21 2.77 17.51
C ILE A 189 -2.11 3.17 18.70
N THR A 190 -2.02 2.44 19.82
CA THR A 190 -2.85 2.71 21.01
C THR A 190 -2.57 4.12 21.58
N GLY A 191 -1.31 4.50 21.70
CA GLY A 191 -0.94 5.82 22.19
C GLY A 191 -1.45 6.96 21.30
N THR A 192 -1.36 6.77 19.97
CA THR A 192 -1.90 7.73 19.00
C THR A 192 -3.43 7.84 19.12
N LEU A 193 -4.13 6.72 19.21
CA LEU A 193 -5.60 6.73 19.35
C LEU A 193 -6.05 7.39 20.65
N ILE A 194 -5.38 7.12 21.79
CA ILE A 194 -5.65 7.79 23.06
C ILE A 194 -5.46 9.30 22.93
N GLY A 195 -4.38 9.74 22.26
CA GLY A 195 -4.15 11.17 22.04
C GLY A 195 -5.19 11.82 21.13
N LEU A 196 -5.68 11.11 20.11
CA LEU A 196 -6.72 11.59 19.21
C LEU A 196 -8.12 11.67 19.89
N GLN A 197 -8.38 10.86 20.89
CA GLN A 197 -9.64 10.89 21.68
C GLN A 197 -9.72 12.12 22.60
N GLN A 198 -8.61 12.75 22.90
CA GLN A 198 -8.62 14.01 23.66
C GLN A 198 -9.02 15.16 22.73
N ALA A 199 -9.84 16.09 23.21
CA ALA A 199 -10.12 17.31 22.46
C ALA A 199 -8.81 18.02 22.11
N PRO A 200 -8.69 18.64 20.91
CA PRO A 200 -7.52 19.44 20.58
C PRO A 200 -7.35 20.51 21.68
N ALA A 201 -6.11 20.68 22.14
CA ALA A 201 -5.83 21.86 22.98
C ALA A 201 -6.22 23.10 22.17
N ASP A 202 -7.01 23.98 22.72
CA ASP A 202 -7.39 25.25 22.08
C ASP A 202 -6.13 25.87 21.49
N ALA A 203 -6.08 25.95 20.16
CA ALA A 203 -5.05 26.72 19.48
C ALA A 203 -5.32 28.17 19.92
N GLY A 204 -4.60 28.60 20.94
CA GLY A 204 -4.74 29.95 21.53
C GLY A 204 -4.80 30.98 20.41
N LYS A 205 -5.81 31.85 20.50
CA LYS A 205 -6.06 32.99 19.63
C LYS A 205 -4.83 33.86 19.44
#